data_a67115d2d9760e12438a8c0e47ba4ed9
#
_entry.id   a67115d2d9760e12438a8c0e47ba4ed9
#
_cell.length_a   1.000
_cell.length_b   1.000
_cell.length_c   1.000
_cell.angle_alpha   90.00
_cell.angle_beta   90.00
_cell.angle_gamma   90.00
#
_symmetry.space_group_name_H-M   'P 1'
#
loop_
_entity.id
_entity.type
_entity.pdbx_description
1 polymer ?
#
loop_
_entity_poly.entity_id
_entity_poly.type
_entity_poly.pdbx_seq_one_letter_code
_entity_poly.pdbx_strand_id
1 'polypeptide(L)'
;MIVREVLVKFFKRYEVFIMPVLKFALGFFVFSSILSIGYANSVLEPFAEEFGATLLSVLFALLFTVMPMNMGWLLIILSVTAQFSANIEIAVAVFLFLLFIFIFYARMAPRESILILFTIMAFHFNVPYLIPIIAGLYFPITAIIPITVGVFINAQIPILFGLVQHTPTAAAAMAEMEIAELLTELPEAFSVVYDTLMHSLTVTQTWLFTAVVFAMVVLLVHFVSRLAIDYAKEIAIILGCVMNIFGFIVAVLVANETANIGLVIMITLLCGILAGLIRCFDSILDYQRAESVQFEDDNNYYHVRIVPKVILTKSQRVVKRIRPQSQPEAERPRRHPGSSPVRRRPTDHDED
;
A
#
# COMPACT_ATOMS: atom_id res chain seq x y z
N MET A 1 -22.86 -19.46 8.91
CA MET A 1 -22.40 -18.84 10.18
C MET A 1 -21.13 -19.47 10.72
N ILE A 2 -21.03 -20.78 10.85
CA ILE A 2 -19.88 -21.50 11.47
C ILE A 2 -18.54 -21.23 10.75
N VAL A 3 -18.51 -21.24 9.41
CA VAL A 3 -17.27 -21.04 8.64
C VAL A 3 -16.70 -19.64 8.84
N ARG A 4 -17.56 -18.62 8.89
CA ARG A 4 -17.19 -17.22 9.11
C ARG A 4 -16.53 -17.02 10.49
N GLU A 5 -17.13 -17.59 11.54
CA GLU A 5 -16.55 -17.49 12.91
C GLU A 5 -15.21 -18.21 13.02
N VAL A 6 -15.08 -19.39 12.40
CA VAL A 6 -13.83 -20.16 12.39
C VAL A 6 -12.73 -19.36 11.68
N LEU A 7 -13.04 -18.77 10.52
CA LEU A 7 -12.07 -18.02 9.70
C LEU A 7 -11.54 -16.79 10.44
N VAL A 8 -12.41 -16.07 11.13
CA VAL A 8 -12.01 -14.89 11.89
C VAL A 8 -11.28 -15.22 13.17
N LYS A 9 -11.73 -16.27 13.89
CA LYS A 9 -10.97 -16.76 15.03
C LYS A 9 -9.56 -17.22 14.62
N PHE A 10 -9.45 -17.84 13.44
CA PHE A 10 -8.17 -18.23 12.86
C PHE A 10 -7.31 -17.02 12.54
N PHE A 11 -7.81 -16.03 11.76
CA PHE A 11 -7.04 -14.83 11.43
C PHE A 11 -6.61 -14.06 12.67
N LYS A 12 -7.49 -13.90 13.66
CA LYS A 12 -7.19 -13.15 14.87
C LYS A 12 -6.21 -13.88 15.79
N ARG A 13 -6.26 -15.22 15.81
CA ARG A 13 -5.34 -16.06 16.59
C ARG A 13 -3.92 -16.04 16.00
N TYR A 14 -3.85 -16.04 14.66
CA TYR A 14 -2.58 -16.11 13.92
C TYR A 14 -2.14 -14.76 13.35
N GLU A 15 -2.76 -13.65 13.72
CA GLU A 15 -2.44 -12.29 13.24
C GLU A 15 -0.95 -11.97 13.38
N VAL A 16 -0.34 -12.36 14.50
CA VAL A 16 1.09 -12.14 14.78
C VAL A 16 2.00 -12.87 13.78
N PHE A 17 1.56 -14.00 13.23
CA PHE A 17 2.31 -14.75 12.21
C PHE A 17 1.90 -14.37 10.78
N ILE A 18 0.64 -14.07 10.56
CA ILE A 18 0.10 -13.75 9.23
C ILE A 18 0.67 -12.42 8.74
N MET A 19 0.78 -11.41 9.61
CA MET A 19 1.29 -10.09 9.21
C MET A 19 2.74 -10.11 8.72
N PRO A 20 3.71 -10.75 9.40
CA PRO A 20 5.06 -10.89 8.87
C PRO A 20 5.13 -11.71 7.58
N VAL A 21 4.34 -12.79 7.47
CA VAL A 21 4.29 -13.61 6.25
C VAL A 21 3.75 -12.79 5.07
N LEU A 22 2.68 -12.03 5.28
CA LEU A 22 2.12 -11.16 4.25
C LEU A 22 3.12 -10.07 3.83
N LYS A 23 3.83 -9.47 4.81
CA LYS A 23 4.86 -8.47 4.56
C LYS A 23 6.05 -9.07 3.82
N PHE A 24 6.45 -10.30 4.17
CA PHE A 24 7.49 -11.05 3.45
C PHE A 24 7.07 -11.33 1.99
N ALA A 25 5.87 -11.84 1.78
CA ALA A 25 5.35 -12.10 0.45
C ALA A 25 5.31 -10.82 -0.41
N LEU A 26 4.81 -9.72 0.15
CA LEU A 26 4.81 -8.42 -0.52
C LEU A 26 6.24 -7.98 -0.86
N GLY A 27 7.16 -8.04 0.11
CA GLY A 27 8.58 -7.72 -0.12
C GLY A 27 9.20 -8.60 -1.21
N PHE A 28 8.97 -9.91 -1.15
CA PHE A 28 9.48 -10.84 -2.16
C PHE A 28 9.01 -10.49 -3.57
N PHE A 29 7.72 -10.24 -3.75
CA PHE A 29 7.17 -9.85 -5.06
C PHE A 29 7.75 -8.52 -5.54
N VAL A 30 7.89 -7.53 -4.65
CA VAL A 30 8.46 -6.23 -5.00
C VAL A 30 9.93 -6.37 -5.43
N PHE A 31 10.77 -7.01 -4.61
CA PHE A 31 12.19 -7.13 -4.94
C PHE A 31 12.44 -8.08 -6.12
N SER A 32 11.61 -9.12 -6.29
CA SER A 32 11.65 -9.94 -7.50
C SER A 32 11.31 -9.13 -8.74
N SER A 33 10.31 -8.24 -8.68
CA SER A 33 9.97 -7.33 -9.78
C SER A 33 11.10 -6.36 -10.09
N ILE A 34 11.71 -5.75 -9.06
CA ILE A 34 12.81 -4.82 -9.21
C ILE A 34 14.01 -5.51 -9.87
N LEU A 35 14.45 -6.67 -9.34
CA LEU A 35 15.60 -7.41 -9.86
C LEU A 35 15.37 -8.01 -11.26
N SER A 36 14.11 -8.25 -11.65
CA SER A 36 13.79 -8.76 -12.99
C SER A 36 13.94 -7.71 -14.10
N ILE A 37 13.93 -6.40 -13.76
CA ILE A 37 14.07 -5.32 -14.75
C ILE A 37 15.50 -5.30 -15.33
N GLY A 38 16.50 -5.59 -14.52
CA GLY A 38 17.88 -5.75 -14.94
C GLY A 38 18.86 -5.39 -13.82
N TYR A 39 19.88 -6.17 -13.67
CA TYR A 39 20.99 -5.93 -12.73
C TYR A 39 22.37 -5.96 -13.44
N ALA A 40 22.37 -6.18 -14.75
CA ALA A 40 23.60 -6.22 -15.55
C ALA A 40 24.38 -4.91 -15.42
N ASN A 41 25.68 -5.03 -15.23
CA ASN A 41 26.61 -3.91 -14.97
C ASN A 41 26.32 -3.11 -13.68
N SER A 42 25.53 -3.65 -12.75
CA SER A 42 25.26 -3.02 -11.46
C SER A 42 26.09 -3.62 -10.33
N VAL A 43 26.15 -2.94 -9.18
CA VAL A 43 26.76 -3.47 -7.94
C VAL A 43 26.07 -4.78 -7.51
N LEU A 44 24.84 -5.02 -7.94
CA LEU A 44 24.09 -6.23 -7.61
C LEU A 44 24.43 -7.43 -8.49
N GLU A 45 25.09 -7.21 -9.64
CA GLU A 45 25.44 -8.26 -10.61
C GLU A 45 26.25 -9.41 -9.99
N PRO A 46 27.40 -9.17 -9.30
CA PRO A 46 28.19 -10.25 -8.73
C PRO A 46 27.42 -11.05 -7.67
N PHE A 47 26.56 -10.40 -6.91
CA PHE A 47 25.70 -11.08 -5.94
C PHE A 47 24.58 -11.89 -6.62
N ALA A 48 24.01 -11.35 -7.69
CA ALA A 48 22.96 -12.03 -8.44
C ALA A 48 23.50 -13.21 -9.26
N GLU A 49 24.73 -13.14 -9.74
CA GLU A 49 25.42 -14.26 -10.41
C GLU A 49 25.80 -15.37 -9.42
N GLU A 50 26.33 -15.02 -8.25
CA GLU A 50 26.77 -16.00 -7.25
C GLU A 50 25.60 -16.68 -6.54
N PHE A 51 24.60 -15.91 -6.11
CA PHE A 51 23.48 -16.40 -5.29
C PHE A 51 22.18 -16.63 -6.09
N GLY A 52 22.08 -16.09 -7.30
CA GLY A 52 20.85 -16.03 -8.07
C GLY A 52 19.92 -14.89 -7.67
N ALA A 53 19.29 -14.26 -8.66
CA ALA A 53 18.38 -13.12 -8.44
C ALA A 53 17.20 -13.44 -7.50
N THR A 54 16.71 -14.67 -7.51
CA THR A 54 15.63 -15.13 -6.62
C THR A 54 16.05 -15.18 -5.16
N LEU A 55 17.26 -15.67 -4.87
CA LEU A 55 17.77 -15.74 -3.50
C LEU A 55 18.08 -14.34 -2.97
N LEU A 56 18.57 -13.45 -3.82
CA LEU A 56 18.76 -12.05 -3.49
C LEU A 56 17.42 -11.35 -3.17
N SER A 57 16.36 -11.65 -3.94
CA SER A 57 14.99 -11.17 -3.67
C SER A 57 14.48 -11.66 -2.32
N VAL A 58 14.75 -12.92 -1.95
CA VAL A 58 14.38 -13.47 -0.64
C VAL A 58 15.11 -12.74 0.49
N LEU A 59 16.40 -12.46 0.32
CA LEU A 59 17.21 -11.76 1.32
C LEU A 59 16.67 -10.34 1.56
N PHE A 60 16.41 -9.59 0.48
CA PHE A 60 15.80 -8.26 0.61
C PHE A 60 14.38 -8.31 1.21
N ALA A 61 13.58 -9.33 0.87
CA ALA A 61 12.25 -9.53 1.45
C ALA A 61 12.30 -9.83 2.94
N LEU A 62 13.27 -10.62 3.40
CA LEU A 62 13.51 -10.86 4.83
C LEU A 62 13.87 -9.56 5.55
N LEU A 63 14.79 -8.79 4.99
CA LEU A 63 15.18 -7.49 5.54
C LEU A 63 13.99 -6.54 5.62
N PHE A 64 13.19 -6.45 4.55
CA PHE A 64 11.96 -5.67 4.50
C PHE A 64 10.95 -6.09 5.56
N THR A 65 10.85 -7.39 5.85
CA THR A 65 9.91 -7.92 6.85
C THR A 65 10.24 -7.46 8.26
N VAL A 66 11.54 -7.44 8.60
CA VAL A 66 12.03 -7.03 9.93
C VAL A 66 11.95 -5.51 10.11
N MET A 67 12.19 -4.74 9.05
CA MET A 67 12.19 -3.28 9.12
C MET A 67 10.79 -2.69 9.30
N PRO A 68 10.64 -1.53 9.98
CA PRO A 68 9.39 -0.77 9.97
C PRO A 68 9.06 -0.31 8.54
N MET A 69 7.76 -0.10 8.24
CA MET A 69 7.28 0.19 6.89
C MET A 69 7.99 1.40 6.23
N ASN A 70 8.27 2.44 7.01
CA ASN A 70 8.96 3.63 6.51
C ASN A 70 10.41 3.34 6.06
N MET A 71 11.13 2.49 6.79
CA MET A 71 12.48 2.06 6.41
C MET A 71 12.44 1.08 5.23
N GLY A 72 11.35 0.31 5.10
CA GLY A 72 11.13 -0.55 3.95
C GLY A 72 11.09 0.21 2.63
N TRP A 73 10.49 1.41 2.61
CA TRP A 73 10.52 2.29 1.45
C TRP A 73 11.94 2.72 1.05
N LEU A 74 12.78 3.07 2.03
CA LEU A 74 14.18 3.42 1.77
C LEU A 74 14.96 2.23 1.18
N LEU A 75 14.67 1.01 1.66
CA LEU A 75 15.27 -0.20 1.11
C LEU A 75 14.87 -0.42 -0.35
N ILE A 76 13.61 -0.15 -0.71
CA ILE A 76 13.13 -0.22 -2.10
C ILE A 76 13.85 0.82 -2.96
N ILE A 77 13.91 2.08 -2.51
CA ILE A 77 14.62 3.15 -3.23
C ILE A 77 16.07 2.78 -3.44
N LEU A 78 16.76 2.29 -2.40
CA LEU A 78 18.14 1.88 -2.47
C LEU A 78 18.36 0.73 -3.46
N SER A 79 17.46 -0.28 -3.46
CA SER A 79 17.56 -1.42 -4.38
C SER A 79 17.32 -1.03 -5.84
N VAL A 80 16.40 -0.09 -6.10
CA VAL A 80 16.20 0.49 -7.45
C VAL A 80 17.44 1.28 -7.87
N THR A 81 17.95 2.14 -6.99
CA THR A 81 19.13 2.96 -7.28
C THR A 81 20.37 2.12 -7.54
N ALA A 82 20.54 1.01 -6.78
CA ALA A 82 21.65 0.10 -6.96
C ALA A 82 21.72 -0.52 -8.38
N GLN A 83 20.60 -0.62 -9.08
CA GLN A 83 20.58 -1.10 -10.47
C GLN A 83 21.16 -0.08 -11.46
N PHE A 84 21.16 1.20 -11.12
CA PHE A 84 21.76 2.27 -11.93
C PHE A 84 23.22 2.54 -11.58
N SER A 85 23.84 1.73 -10.71
CA SER A 85 25.20 1.92 -10.23
C SER A 85 26.29 1.78 -11.28
N ALA A 86 25.97 1.28 -12.48
CA ALA A 86 26.87 1.32 -13.63
C ALA A 86 27.29 2.77 -13.99
N ASN A 87 26.43 3.74 -13.73
CA ASN A 87 26.72 5.16 -13.83
C ASN A 87 26.31 5.83 -12.52
N ILE A 88 27.32 6.19 -11.70
CA ILE A 88 27.09 6.69 -10.34
C ILE A 88 26.32 8.03 -10.32
N GLU A 89 26.51 8.85 -11.34
CA GLU A 89 25.87 10.16 -11.46
C GLU A 89 24.38 9.99 -11.70
N ILE A 90 24.01 9.11 -12.63
CA ILE A 90 22.60 8.76 -12.90
C ILE A 90 21.99 8.08 -11.67
N ALA A 91 22.75 7.19 -11.01
CA ALA A 91 22.28 6.53 -9.79
C ALA A 91 21.93 7.55 -8.69
N VAL A 92 22.81 8.52 -8.46
CA VAL A 92 22.58 9.59 -7.46
C VAL A 92 21.40 10.47 -7.87
N ALA A 93 21.29 10.84 -9.14
CA ALA A 93 20.16 11.63 -9.63
C ALA A 93 18.82 10.88 -9.45
N VAL A 94 18.75 9.59 -9.81
CA VAL A 94 17.59 8.74 -9.59
C VAL A 94 17.27 8.56 -8.11
N PHE A 95 18.30 8.39 -7.27
CA PHE A 95 18.13 8.30 -5.82
C PHE A 95 17.49 9.56 -5.24
N LEU A 96 18.02 10.74 -5.59
CA LEU A 96 17.47 12.01 -5.13
C LEU A 96 16.06 12.25 -5.62
N PHE A 97 15.75 11.87 -6.86
CA PHE A 97 14.41 11.97 -7.43
C PHE A 97 13.39 11.08 -6.70
N LEU A 98 13.74 9.80 -6.49
CA LEU A 98 12.88 8.87 -5.77
C LEU A 98 12.74 9.25 -4.29
N LEU A 99 13.83 9.72 -3.67
CA LEU A 99 13.82 10.19 -2.29
C LEU A 99 12.92 11.43 -2.14
N PHE A 100 12.95 12.36 -3.10
CA PHE A 100 12.06 13.52 -3.12
C PHE A 100 10.58 13.09 -3.19
N ILE A 101 10.24 12.18 -4.11
CA ILE A 101 8.89 11.61 -4.21
C ILE A 101 8.50 10.94 -2.89
N PHE A 102 9.39 10.15 -2.29
CA PHE A 102 9.12 9.47 -1.03
C PHE A 102 8.85 10.45 0.11
N ILE A 103 9.71 11.46 0.31
CA ILE A 103 9.55 12.45 1.38
C ILE A 103 8.23 13.21 1.18
N PHE A 104 7.95 13.64 -0.03
CA PHE A 104 6.71 14.36 -0.34
C PHE A 104 5.48 13.49 -0.05
N TYR A 105 5.47 12.25 -0.53
CA TYR A 105 4.32 11.34 -0.37
C TYR A 105 4.20 10.78 1.06
N ALA A 106 5.30 10.37 1.68
CA ALA A 106 5.27 9.85 3.05
C ALA A 106 4.76 10.90 4.04
N ARG A 107 4.96 12.19 3.73
CA ARG A 107 4.46 13.29 4.54
C ARG A 107 2.99 13.60 4.29
N MET A 108 2.55 13.59 3.04
CA MET A 108 1.21 14.02 2.63
C MET A 108 0.15 12.91 2.78
N ALA A 109 0.48 11.70 2.38
CA ALA A 109 -0.49 10.60 2.30
C ALA A 109 0.16 9.22 2.60
N PRO A 110 0.58 8.96 3.85
CA PRO A 110 1.36 7.76 4.20
C PRO A 110 0.60 6.45 3.97
N ARG A 111 -0.74 6.45 4.05
CA ARG A 111 -1.56 5.26 3.82
C ARG A 111 -1.75 4.95 2.33
N GLU A 112 -1.76 5.98 1.50
CA GLU A 112 -2.02 5.88 0.07
C GLU A 112 -0.73 5.65 -0.73
N SER A 113 0.44 6.00 -0.17
CA SER A 113 1.74 5.84 -0.82
C SER A 113 2.00 4.39 -1.25
N ILE A 114 1.46 3.41 -0.52
CA ILE A 114 1.57 1.99 -0.88
C ILE A 114 0.97 1.67 -2.25
N LEU A 115 0.02 2.48 -2.73
CA LEU A 115 -0.58 2.32 -4.07
C LEU A 115 0.41 2.58 -5.20
N ILE A 116 1.44 3.42 -4.98
CA ILE A 116 2.53 3.62 -5.95
C ILE A 116 3.20 2.28 -6.22
N LEU A 117 3.59 1.59 -5.14
CA LEU A 117 4.27 0.31 -5.21
C LEU A 117 3.37 -0.78 -5.84
N PHE A 118 2.12 -0.87 -5.40
CA PHE A 118 1.17 -1.81 -5.97
C PHE A 118 0.91 -1.55 -7.46
N THR A 119 0.90 -0.28 -7.89
CA THR A 119 0.73 0.07 -9.30
C THR A 119 1.91 -0.45 -10.13
N ILE A 120 3.15 -0.16 -9.71
CA ILE A 120 4.35 -0.64 -10.42
C ILE A 120 4.36 -2.17 -10.46
N MET A 121 4.09 -2.83 -9.33
CA MET A 121 4.03 -4.27 -9.23
C MET A 121 2.93 -4.88 -10.13
N ALA A 122 1.77 -4.26 -10.21
CA ALA A 122 0.68 -4.73 -11.05
C ALA A 122 1.00 -4.66 -12.54
N PHE A 123 1.74 -3.64 -12.98
CA PHE A 123 2.27 -3.58 -14.35
C PHE A 123 3.26 -4.71 -14.61
N HIS A 124 4.15 -4.99 -13.67
CA HIS A 124 5.11 -6.08 -13.80
C HIS A 124 4.42 -7.46 -13.93
N PHE A 125 3.35 -7.71 -13.17
CA PHE A 125 2.57 -8.94 -13.24
C PHE A 125 1.50 -8.95 -14.33
N ASN A 126 1.46 -7.95 -15.19
CA ASN A 126 0.46 -7.79 -16.26
C ASN A 126 -1.00 -7.76 -15.76
N VAL A 127 -1.23 -7.25 -14.54
CA VAL A 127 -2.58 -7.07 -13.96
C VAL A 127 -2.85 -5.61 -13.55
N PRO A 128 -2.47 -4.60 -14.34
CA PRO A 128 -2.54 -3.20 -13.94
C PRO A 128 -3.97 -2.71 -13.69
N TYR A 129 -4.95 -3.28 -14.38
CA TYR A 129 -6.36 -2.88 -14.31
C TYR A 129 -7.04 -3.23 -12.97
N LEU A 130 -6.40 -4.06 -12.15
CA LEU A 130 -6.85 -4.41 -10.80
C LEU A 130 -6.76 -3.21 -9.85
N ILE A 131 -5.69 -2.42 -9.97
CA ILE A 131 -5.37 -1.35 -9.03
C ILE A 131 -6.44 -0.26 -8.98
N PRO A 132 -6.89 0.34 -10.10
CA PRO A 132 -7.90 1.39 -10.05
C PRO A 132 -9.25 0.87 -9.50
N ILE A 133 -9.62 -0.39 -9.74
CA ILE A 133 -10.84 -0.99 -9.21
C ILE A 133 -10.73 -1.13 -7.67
N ILE A 134 -9.64 -1.70 -7.16
CA ILE A 134 -9.42 -1.87 -5.72
C ILE A 134 -9.31 -0.52 -5.04
N ALA A 135 -8.58 0.43 -5.63
CA ALA A 135 -8.42 1.76 -5.08
C ALA A 135 -9.76 2.50 -4.95
N GLY A 136 -10.61 2.43 -5.98
CA GLY A 136 -11.94 3.03 -5.94
C GLY A 136 -12.86 2.40 -4.88
N LEU A 137 -12.69 1.10 -4.59
CA LEU A 137 -13.50 0.40 -3.57
C LEU A 137 -13.09 0.74 -2.13
N TYR A 138 -11.79 0.82 -1.85
CA TYR A 138 -11.26 0.81 -0.49
C TYR A 138 -10.55 2.08 -0.07
N PHE A 139 -10.13 2.92 -1.03
CA PHE A 139 -9.38 4.15 -0.75
C PHE A 139 -10.22 5.40 -1.05
N PRO A 140 -9.85 6.55 -0.49
CA PRO A 140 -10.47 7.82 -0.85
C PRO A 140 -10.09 8.25 -2.28
N ILE A 141 -10.77 9.28 -2.80
CA ILE A 141 -10.53 9.82 -4.15
C ILE A 141 -9.08 10.27 -4.34
N THR A 142 -8.41 10.69 -3.27
CA THR A 142 -6.99 11.09 -3.28
C THR A 142 -6.05 9.99 -3.76
N ALA A 143 -6.50 8.71 -3.76
CA ALA A 143 -5.78 7.57 -4.32
C ALA A 143 -5.44 7.71 -5.82
N ILE A 144 -6.11 8.59 -6.55
CA ILE A 144 -5.80 8.90 -7.95
C ILE A 144 -4.35 9.37 -8.08
N ILE A 145 -3.89 10.23 -7.17
CA ILE A 145 -2.56 10.83 -7.25
C ILE A 145 -1.44 9.75 -7.16
N PRO A 146 -1.39 8.88 -6.12
CA PRO A 146 -0.36 7.85 -6.06
C PRO A 146 -0.43 6.84 -7.21
N ILE A 147 -1.62 6.53 -7.71
CA ILE A 147 -1.76 5.66 -8.89
C ILE A 147 -1.15 6.33 -10.12
N THR A 148 -1.45 7.61 -10.36
CA THR A 148 -0.87 8.39 -11.46
C THR A 148 0.65 8.43 -11.37
N VAL A 149 1.20 8.67 -10.17
CA VAL A 149 2.66 8.64 -9.93
C VAL A 149 3.23 7.24 -10.19
N GLY A 150 2.55 6.18 -9.77
CA GLY A 150 2.96 4.80 -10.04
C GLY A 150 2.99 4.46 -11.53
N VAL A 151 1.98 4.89 -12.29
CA VAL A 151 1.93 4.75 -13.76
C VAL A 151 3.08 5.52 -14.41
N PHE A 152 3.33 6.76 -13.96
CA PHE A 152 4.43 7.58 -14.45
C PHE A 152 5.79 6.92 -14.19
N ILE A 153 6.08 6.52 -12.96
CA ILE A 153 7.35 5.84 -12.61
C ILE A 153 7.53 4.58 -13.45
N ASN A 154 6.48 3.76 -13.58
CA ASN A 154 6.54 2.54 -14.38
C ASN A 154 6.89 2.82 -15.86
N ALA A 155 6.37 3.89 -16.42
CA ALA A 155 6.66 4.28 -17.81
C ALA A 155 8.10 4.82 -17.98
N GLN A 156 8.68 5.43 -16.93
CA GLN A 156 10.04 5.99 -16.99
C GLN A 156 11.13 4.94 -16.77
N ILE A 157 10.84 3.84 -16.06
CA ILE A 157 11.83 2.79 -15.73
C ILE A 157 12.57 2.29 -16.98
N PRO A 158 11.93 1.84 -18.08
CA PRO A 158 12.63 1.33 -19.26
C PRO A 158 13.49 2.41 -19.94
N ILE A 159 13.04 3.66 -19.91
CA ILE A 159 13.75 4.78 -20.53
C ILE A 159 15.04 5.09 -19.76
N LEU A 160 14.97 5.13 -18.44
CA LEU A 160 16.14 5.34 -17.59
C LEU A 160 17.15 4.18 -17.70
N PHE A 161 16.67 2.93 -17.78
CA PHE A 161 17.55 1.79 -18.04
C PHE A 161 18.23 1.87 -19.40
N GLY A 162 17.55 2.36 -20.43
CA GLY A 162 18.14 2.60 -21.74
C GLY A 162 19.31 3.58 -21.70
N LEU A 163 19.24 4.61 -20.87
CA LEU A 163 20.34 5.55 -20.66
C LEU A 163 21.61 4.86 -20.13
N VAL A 164 21.45 4.01 -19.11
CA VAL A 164 22.57 3.32 -18.46
C VAL A 164 23.23 2.29 -19.38
N GLN A 165 22.46 1.61 -20.21
CA GLN A 165 23.01 0.61 -21.14
C GLN A 165 23.89 1.19 -22.25
N HIS A 166 23.70 2.47 -22.57
CA HIS A 166 24.48 3.16 -23.60
C HIS A 166 25.71 3.90 -23.06
N THR A 167 25.85 4.00 -21.74
CA THR A 167 27.05 4.58 -21.11
C THR A 167 28.11 3.50 -20.89
N PRO A 168 29.40 3.76 -21.25
CA PRO A 168 30.46 2.79 -21.03
C PRO A 168 30.63 2.48 -19.55
N THR A 169 30.89 1.22 -19.26
CA THR A 169 30.92 0.61 -17.92
C THR A 169 31.80 1.39 -16.93
N ALA A 170 31.17 2.09 -16.01
CA ALA A 170 31.86 2.83 -14.97
C ALA A 170 32.35 1.96 -13.79
N ALA A 171 32.18 0.64 -13.84
CA ALA A 171 32.67 -0.26 -12.78
C ALA A 171 34.20 -0.12 -12.55
N ALA A 172 34.96 0.23 -13.58
CA ALA A 172 36.39 0.54 -13.47
C ALA A 172 36.65 1.98 -12.95
N ALA A 173 35.73 2.92 -13.22
CA ALA A 173 35.87 4.32 -12.80
C ALA A 173 35.47 4.54 -11.32
N MET A 174 34.62 3.69 -10.75
CA MET A 174 34.19 3.79 -9.35
C MET A 174 35.35 3.67 -8.33
N ALA A 175 36.43 2.96 -8.71
CA ALA A 175 37.57 2.76 -7.82
C ALA A 175 38.52 3.98 -7.73
N GLU A 176 38.44 4.93 -8.66
CA GLU A 176 39.38 6.05 -8.79
C GLU A 176 38.71 7.43 -8.72
N MET A 177 37.37 7.53 -8.71
CA MET A 177 36.67 8.82 -8.70
C MET A 177 36.76 9.54 -7.34
N GLU A 178 37.34 10.73 -7.32
CA GLU A 178 37.31 11.57 -6.14
C GLU A 178 35.90 12.15 -5.92
N ILE A 179 35.45 12.25 -4.65
CA ILE A 179 34.14 12.83 -4.27
C ILE A 179 33.96 14.25 -4.86
N ALA A 180 35.07 14.99 -5.02
CA ALA A 180 35.03 16.33 -5.59
C ALA A 180 34.65 16.33 -7.09
N GLU A 181 35.11 15.37 -7.86
CA GLU A 181 34.79 15.21 -9.28
C GLU A 181 33.31 14.80 -9.47
N LEU A 182 32.82 13.89 -8.64
CA LEU A 182 31.41 13.49 -8.60
C LEU A 182 30.48 14.68 -8.33
N LEU A 183 30.86 15.60 -7.42
CA LEU A 183 30.06 16.79 -7.12
C LEU A 183 30.04 17.80 -8.28
N THR A 184 31.06 17.83 -9.12
CA THR A 184 31.12 18.76 -10.27
C THR A 184 30.32 18.22 -11.47
N GLU A 185 30.21 16.89 -11.63
CA GLU A 185 29.48 16.24 -12.74
C GLU A 185 27.99 15.98 -12.42
N LEU A 186 27.61 15.95 -11.14
CA LEU A 186 26.21 15.79 -10.70
C LEU A 186 25.20 16.72 -11.39
N PRO A 187 25.45 18.04 -11.57
CA PRO A 187 24.49 18.93 -12.22
C PRO A 187 24.26 18.56 -13.68
N GLU A 188 25.28 18.08 -14.41
CA GLU A 188 25.16 17.63 -15.79
C GLU A 188 24.36 16.35 -15.89
N ALA A 189 24.66 15.35 -15.05
CA ALA A 189 23.87 14.12 -14.96
C ALA A 189 22.41 14.38 -14.61
N PHE A 190 22.17 15.33 -13.69
CA PHE A 190 20.81 15.73 -13.34
C PHE A 190 20.09 16.36 -14.52
N SER A 191 20.76 17.18 -15.33
CA SER A 191 20.19 17.76 -16.54
C SER A 191 19.85 16.69 -17.59
N VAL A 192 20.72 15.70 -17.78
CA VAL A 192 20.48 14.58 -18.72
C VAL A 192 19.26 13.75 -18.28
N VAL A 193 19.17 13.40 -17.00
CA VAL A 193 18.01 12.68 -16.45
C VAL A 193 16.74 13.52 -16.58
N TYR A 194 16.82 14.81 -16.23
CA TYR A 194 15.69 15.74 -16.35
C TYR A 194 15.22 15.90 -17.80
N ASP A 195 16.14 16.13 -18.73
CA ASP A 195 15.81 16.32 -20.15
C ASP A 195 15.22 15.03 -20.74
N THR A 196 15.74 13.87 -20.34
CA THR A 196 15.20 12.56 -20.76
C THR A 196 13.79 12.36 -20.22
N LEU A 197 13.54 12.66 -18.95
CA LEU A 197 12.21 12.59 -18.37
C LEU A 197 11.24 13.57 -19.03
N MET A 198 11.68 14.82 -19.28
CA MET A 198 10.86 15.83 -19.96
C MET A 198 10.58 15.47 -21.40
N HIS A 199 11.55 14.93 -22.13
CA HIS A 199 11.37 14.46 -23.48
C HIS A 199 10.37 13.29 -23.53
N SER A 200 10.46 12.35 -22.60
CA SER A 200 9.50 11.24 -22.52
C SER A 200 8.08 11.69 -22.20
N LEU A 201 7.93 12.74 -21.39
CA LEU A 201 6.62 13.34 -21.10
C LEU A 201 5.95 13.93 -22.34
N THR A 202 6.74 14.48 -23.26
CA THR A 202 6.23 15.15 -24.47
C THR A 202 6.02 14.18 -25.64
N VAL A 203 6.87 13.16 -25.78
CA VAL A 203 6.86 12.22 -26.90
C VAL A 203 5.99 11.00 -26.62
N THR A 204 6.07 10.43 -25.42
CA THR A 204 5.33 9.21 -25.08
C THR A 204 4.09 9.56 -24.26
N GLN A 205 2.99 9.88 -24.91
CA GLN A 205 1.74 10.25 -24.22
C GLN A 205 0.96 9.04 -23.65
N THR A 206 1.38 7.81 -23.92
CA THR A 206 0.69 6.57 -23.51
C THR A 206 0.46 6.49 -22.01
N TRP A 207 1.46 6.86 -21.20
CA TRP A 207 1.33 6.87 -19.74
C TRP A 207 0.24 7.85 -19.27
N LEU A 208 0.09 8.99 -19.95
CA LEU A 208 -0.92 9.99 -19.61
C LEU A 208 -2.33 9.45 -19.88
N PHE A 209 -2.54 8.80 -21.03
CA PHE A 209 -3.83 8.15 -21.33
C PHE A 209 -4.14 7.06 -20.32
N THR A 210 -3.17 6.23 -19.97
CA THR A 210 -3.33 5.20 -18.93
C THR A 210 -3.70 5.83 -17.58
N ALA A 211 -3.02 6.89 -17.19
CA ALA A 211 -3.29 7.61 -15.94
C ALA A 211 -4.71 8.22 -15.92
N VAL A 212 -5.13 8.82 -17.03
CA VAL A 212 -6.48 9.39 -17.17
C VAL A 212 -7.54 8.29 -17.09
N VAL A 213 -7.35 7.18 -17.80
CA VAL A 213 -8.29 6.03 -17.73
C VAL A 213 -8.38 5.51 -16.31
N PHE A 214 -7.24 5.31 -15.63
CA PHE A 214 -7.23 4.83 -14.24
C PHE A 214 -7.91 5.81 -13.29
N ALA A 215 -7.68 7.12 -13.47
CA ALA A 215 -8.36 8.14 -12.67
C ALA A 215 -9.88 8.08 -12.86
N MET A 216 -10.36 7.96 -14.10
CA MET A 216 -11.78 7.82 -14.39
C MET A 216 -12.40 6.56 -13.78
N VAL A 217 -11.68 5.42 -13.82
CA VAL A 217 -12.12 4.18 -13.20
C VAL A 217 -12.20 4.33 -11.69
N VAL A 218 -11.17 4.91 -11.03
CA VAL A 218 -11.19 5.16 -9.58
C VAL A 218 -12.38 6.02 -9.20
N LEU A 219 -12.62 7.13 -9.92
CA LEU A 219 -13.76 8.01 -9.68
C LEU A 219 -15.09 7.26 -9.79
N LEU A 220 -15.30 6.57 -10.92
CA LEU A 220 -16.54 5.85 -11.18
C LEU A 220 -16.80 4.78 -10.09
N VAL A 221 -15.80 3.94 -9.82
CA VAL A 221 -15.90 2.87 -8.81
C VAL A 221 -16.13 3.48 -7.41
N HIS A 222 -15.42 4.56 -7.07
CA HIS A 222 -15.57 5.23 -5.79
C HIS A 222 -16.99 5.77 -5.56
N PHE A 223 -17.54 6.47 -6.56
CA PHE A 223 -18.90 7.01 -6.44
C PHE A 223 -19.95 5.91 -6.39
N VAL A 224 -19.87 4.93 -7.30
CA VAL A 224 -20.86 3.84 -7.38
C VAL A 224 -20.81 2.95 -6.16
N SER A 225 -19.63 2.63 -5.64
CA SER A 225 -19.48 1.77 -4.45
C SER A 225 -20.07 2.36 -3.16
N ARG A 226 -20.32 3.67 -3.13
CA ARG A 226 -20.88 4.41 -1.99
C ARG A 226 -22.37 4.72 -2.12
N LEU A 227 -22.99 4.35 -3.22
CA LEU A 227 -24.43 4.47 -3.35
C LEU A 227 -25.14 3.56 -2.34
N ALA A 228 -26.27 4.03 -1.83
CA ALA A 228 -27.12 3.25 -0.91
C ALA A 228 -27.99 2.24 -1.66
N ILE A 229 -27.36 1.40 -2.48
CA ILE A 229 -28.01 0.36 -3.30
C ILE A 229 -27.46 -0.99 -2.86
N ASP A 230 -28.32 -2.00 -2.82
CA ASP A 230 -27.89 -3.39 -2.62
C ASP A 230 -26.90 -3.77 -3.72
N TYR A 231 -25.82 -4.45 -3.35
CA TYR A 231 -24.75 -4.85 -4.27
C TYR A 231 -23.98 -3.68 -4.94
N ALA A 232 -23.99 -2.47 -4.36
CA ALA A 232 -23.29 -1.30 -4.90
C ALA A 232 -21.82 -1.56 -5.23
N LYS A 233 -21.12 -2.30 -4.37
CA LYS A 233 -19.69 -2.62 -4.57
C LYS A 233 -19.48 -3.60 -5.72
N GLU A 234 -20.36 -4.59 -5.87
CA GLU A 234 -20.33 -5.56 -6.94
C GLU A 234 -20.63 -4.90 -8.31
N ILE A 235 -21.62 -4.02 -8.35
CA ILE A 235 -21.95 -3.20 -9.52
C ILE A 235 -20.77 -2.27 -9.87
N ALA A 236 -20.11 -1.68 -8.86
CA ALA A 236 -18.95 -0.83 -9.06
C ALA A 236 -17.78 -1.57 -9.72
N ILE A 237 -17.52 -2.85 -9.35
CA ILE A 237 -16.50 -3.68 -9.99
C ILE A 237 -16.81 -3.88 -11.48
N ILE A 238 -18.05 -4.25 -11.81
CA ILE A 238 -18.48 -4.48 -13.20
C ILE A 238 -18.34 -3.19 -14.02
N LEU A 239 -18.83 -2.07 -13.50
CA LEU A 239 -18.70 -0.77 -14.16
C LEU A 239 -17.24 -0.34 -14.30
N GLY A 240 -16.39 -0.63 -13.31
CA GLY A 240 -14.96 -0.39 -13.38
C GLY A 240 -14.28 -1.18 -14.51
N CYS A 241 -14.64 -2.45 -14.70
CA CYS A 241 -14.15 -3.25 -15.81
C CYS A 241 -14.62 -2.69 -17.16
N VAL A 242 -15.90 -2.33 -17.28
CA VAL A 242 -16.45 -1.74 -18.52
C VAL A 242 -15.74 -0.42 -18.84
N MET A 243 -15.54 0.43 -17.84
CA MET A 243 -14.85 1.71 -18.01
C MET A 243 -13.37 1.54 -18.39
N ASN A 244 -12.68 0.54 -17.82
CA ASN A 244 -11.32 0.18 -18.23
C ASN A 244 -11.27 -0.20 -19.72
N ILE A 245 -12.11 -1.14 -20.15
CA ILE A 245 -12.16 -1.61 -21.54
C ILE A 245 -12.45 -0.44 -22.47
N PHE A 246 -13.51 0.33 -22.18
CA PHE A 246 -13.90 1.46 -22.99
C PHE A 246 -12.79 2.54 -23.04
N GLY A 247 -12.22 2.89 -21.89
CA GLY A 247 -11.16 3.89 -21.78
C GLY A 247 -9.92 3.51 -22.59
N PHE A 248 -9.49 2.24 -22.54
CA PHE A 248 -8.35 1.78 -23.33
C PHE A 248 -8.66 1.67 -24.83
N ILE A 249 -9.88 1.31 -25.23
CA ILE A 249 -10.28 1.37 -26.66
C ILE A 249 -10.16 2.81 -27.16
N VAL A 250 -10.67 3.78 -26.39
CA VAL A 250 -10.56 5.20 -26.76
C VAL A 250 -9.09 5.65 -26.78
N ALA A 251 -8.29 5.24 -25.79
CA ALA A 251 -6.87 5.58 -25.73
C ALA A 251 -6.09 5.05 -26.97
N VAL A 252 -6.35 3.82 -27.39
CA VAL A 252 -5.75 3.21 -28.58
C VAL A 252 -6.14 3.98 -29.85
N LEU A 253 -7.43 4.37 -29.98
CA LEU A 253 -7.92 5.11 -31.13
C LEU A 253 -7.33 6.53 -31.20
N VAL A 254 -7.18 7.20 -30.05
CA VAL A 254 -6.65 8.58 -29.99
C VAL A 254 -5.14 8.62 -30.13
N ALA A 255 -4.42 7.68 -29.48
CA ALA A 255 -2.96 7.62 -29.50
C ALA A 255 -2.41 6.94 -30.77
N ASN A 256 -3.25 6.38 -31.63
CA ASN A 256 -2.87 5.64 -32.83
C ASN A 256 -1.91 4.47 -32.53
N GLU A 257 -2.05 3.87 -31.33
CA GLU A 257 -1.20 2.77 -30.88
C GLU A 257 -1.73 1.42 -31.34
N THR A 258 -0.79 0.50 -31.63
CA THR A 258 -1.10 -0.89 -32.01
C THR A 258 -1.27 -1.79 -30.80
N ALA A 259 -2.08 -1.40 -29.80
CA ALA A 259 -2.33 -2.24 -28.65
C ALA A 259 -3.30 -3.40 -29.01
N ASN A 260 -3.02 -4.59 -28.47
CA ASN A 260 -3.89 -5.73 -28.66
C ASN A 260 -5.13 -5.61 -27.77
N ILE A 261 -6.22 -5.06 -28.30
CA ILE A 261 -7.49 -4.84 -27.60
C ILE A 261 -8.02 -6.15 -26.96
N GLY A 262 -7.86 -7.29 -27.65
CA GLY A 262 -8.28 -8.59 -27.13
C GLY A 262 -7.55 -8.96 -25.82
N LEU A 263 -6.27 -8.67 -25.74
CA LEU A 263 -5.47 -8.87 -24.53
C LEU A 263 -5.92 -7.93 -23.39
N VAL A 264 -6.19 -6.67 -23.69
CA VAL A 264 -6.72 -5.71 -22.71
C VAL A 264 -8.04 -6.21 -22.12
N ILE A 265 -8.96 -6.69 -22.96
CA ILE A 265 -10.25 -7.24 -22.52
C ILE A 265 -10.02 -8.46 -21.60
N MET A 266 -9.18 -9.40 -22.02
CA MET A 266 -8.90 -10.63 -21.27
C MET A 266 -8.31 -10.32 -19.88
N ILE A 267 -7.30 -9.46 -19.81
CA ILE A 267 -6.67 -9.07 -18.54
C ILE A 267 -7.65 -8.29 -17.66
N THR A 268 -8.46 -7.39 -18.23
CA THR A 268 -9.47 -6.64 -17.45
C THR A 268 -10.50 -7.57 -16.83
N LEU A 269 -10.98 -8.58 -17.56
CA LEU A 269 -11.91 -9.57 -17.02
C LEU A 269 -11.27 -10.39 -15.90
N LEU A 270 -10.01 -10.81 -16.05
CA LEU A 270 -9.24 -11.48 -15.00
C LEU A 270 -9.13 -10.58 -13.74
N CYS A 271 -8.79 -9.30 -13.93
CA CYS A 271 -8.71 -8.34 -12.84
C CYS A 271 -10.08 -8.13 -12.15
N GLY A 272 -11.17 -8.12 -12.92
CA GLY A 272 -12.53 -8.06 -12.39
C GLY A 272 -12.88 -9.26 -11.50
N ILE A 273 -12.51 -10.48 -11.93
CA ILE A 273 -12.68 -11.70 -11.13
C ILE A 273 -11.87 -11.62 -9.84
N LEU A 274 -10.60 -11.20 -9.92
CA LEU A 274 -9.74 -11.02 -8.74
C LEU A 274 -10.29 -9.98 -7.77
N ALA A 275 -10.77 -8.84 -8.27
CA ALA A 275 -11.43 -7.81 -7.45
C ALA A 275 -12.71 -8.36 -6.80
N GLY A 276 -13.50 -9.15 -7.52
CA GLY A 276 -14.69 -9.83 -6.99
C GLY A 276 -14.35 -10.83 -5.88
N LEU A 277 -13.28 -11.60 -6.03
CA LEU A 277 -12.79 -12.50 -4.98
C LEU A 277 -12.37 -11.74 -3.73
N ILE A 278 -11.59 -10.66 -3.88
CA ILE A 278 -11.17 -9.80 -2.76
C ILE A 278 -12.41 -9.22 -2.06
N ARG A 279 -13.40 -8.77 -2.82
CA ARG A 279 -14.67 -8.26 -2.28
C ARG A 279 -15.47 -9.35 -1.55
N CYS A 280 -15.45 -10.57 -2.05
CA CYS A 280 -16.10 -11.70 -1.40
C CYS A 280 -15.45 -11.98 -0.03
N PHE A 281 -14.10 -11.99 0.05
CA PHE A 281 -13.38 -12.13 1.30
C PHE A 281 -13.68 -10.98 2.28
N ASP A 282 -13.69 -9.74 1.80
CA ASP A 282 -14.05 -8.56 2.59
C ASP A 282 -15.47 -8.71 3.17
N SER A 283 -16.43 -9.13 2.36
CA SER A 283 -17.80 -9.38 2.80
C SER A 283 -17.92 -10.48 3.86
N ILE A 284 -17.07 -11.50 3.79
CA ILE A 284 -17.02 -12.59 4.78
C ILE A 284 -16.41 -12.08 6.10
N LEU A 285 -15.41 -11.21 6.03
CA LEU A 285 -14.70 -10.67 7.20
C LEU A 285 -15.40 -9.46 7.83
N ASP A 286 -16.34 -8.83 7.15
CA ASP A 286 -17.08 -7.67 7.68
C ASP A 286 -18.07 -8.08 8.77
N TYR A 287 -17.69 -7.84 10.03
CA TYR A 287 -18.51 -8.13 11.22
C TYR A 287 -19.57 -7.07 11.53
N GLN A 288 -19.45 -5.90 10.97
CA GLN A 288 -20.36 -4.78 11.23
C GLN A 288 -21.53 -4.75 10.26
N ARG A 289 -21.59 -5.71 9.34
CA ARG A 289 -22.68 -5.79 8.37
C ARG A 289 -24.00 -6.01 9.11
N ALA A 290 -24.76 -4.94 9.24
CA ALA A 290 -26.10 -4.99 9.73
C ALA A 290 -27.01 -5.49 8.61
N GLU A 291 -27.73 -6.58 8.83
CA GLU A 291 -28.80 -7.03 7.96
C GLU A 291 -30.08 -6.28 8.35
N SER A 292 -30.67 -5.52 7.41
CA SER A 292 -32.01 -4.97 7.59
C SER A 292 -33.01 -6.04 7.19
N VAL A 293 -33.76 -6.53 8.16
CA VAL A 293 -34.86 -7.47 7.92
C VAL A 293 -36.16 -6.71 8.11
N GLN A 294 -37.02 -6.80 7.13
CA GLN A 294 -38.37 -6.23 7.20
C GLN A 294 -39.32 -7.31 7.68
N PHE A 295 -40.01 -7.04 8.79
CA PHE A 295 -41.10 -7.84 9.28
C PHE A 295 -42.41 -7.09 9.03
N GLU A 296 -43.42 -7.79 8.57
CA GLU A 296 -44.78 -7.29 8.35
C GLU A 296 -45.70 -7.92 9.37
N ASP A 297 -46.48 -7.12 10.05
CA ASP A 297 -47.59 -7.50 10.90
C ASP A 297 -48.87 -6.86 10.34
N ASP A 298 -50.03 -7.30 10.73
CA ASP A 298 -51.33 -6.91 10.15
C ASP A 298 -51.55 -5.39 10.06
N ASN A 299 -50.85 -4.61 10.88
CA ASN A 299 -50.97 -3.16 10.92
C ASN A 299 -49.68 -2.34 10.74
N ASN A 300 -48.47 -2.97 10.72
CA ASN A 300 -47.22 -2.22 10.73
C ASN A 300 -46.08 -2.98 9.98
N TYR A 301 -45.24 -2.18 9.31
CA TYR A 301 -43.93 -2.64 8.80
C TYR A 301 -42.83 -2.32 9.81
N TYR A 302 -42.08 -3.34 10.23
CA TYR A 302 -40.95 -3.19 11.14
C TYR A 302 -39.66 -3.34 10.37
N HIS A 303 -38.82 -2.29 10.36
CA HIS A 303 -37.46 -2.35 9.84
C HIS A 303 -36.50 -2.61 11.00
N VAL A 304 -36.06 -3.85 11.15
CA VAL A 304 -35.13 -4.26 12.22
C VAL A 304 -33.73 -4.38 11.67
N ARG A 305 -32.81 -3.65 12.28
CA ARG A 305 -31.39 -3.76 11.97
C ARG A 305 -30.75 -4.82 12.86
N ILE A 306 -30.48 -6.00 12.29
CA ILE A 306 -29.84 -7.09 13.01
C ILE A 306 -28.33 -6.94 12.87
N VAL A 307 -27.64 -6.69 13.97
CA VAL A 307 -26.17 -6.70 14.03
C VAL A 307 -25.76 -8.02 14.67
N PRO A 308 -24.97 -8.88 13.98
CA PRO A 308 -24.53 -10.13 14.57
C PRO A 308 -23.65 -9.85 15.80
N LYS A 309 -24.07 -10.37 16.96
CA LYS A 309 -23.32 -10.25 18.22
C LYS A 309 -22.14 -11.23 18.20
N VAL A 310 -21.01 -10.82 17.66
CA VAL A 310 -19.78 -11.62 17.75
C VAL A 310 -19.14 -11.31 19.10
N ILE A 311 -19.20 -12.26 20.03
CA ILE A 311 -18.47 -12.18 21.29
C ILE A 311 -17.02 -12.48 20.99
N LEU A 312 -16.26 -11.46 20.65
CA LEU A 312 -14.81 -11.55 20.60
C LEU A 312 -14.35 -11.55 22.05
N THR A 313 -13.95 -12.72 22.55
CA THR A 313 -13.30 -12.83 23.85
C THR A 313 -12.06 -11.94 23.79
N LYS A 314 -12.13 -10.77 24.43
CA LYS A 314 -10.95 -9.92 24.60
C LYS A 314 -9.92 -10.82 25.27
N SER A 315 -8.79 -11.04 24.60
CA SER A 315 -7.61 -11.60 25.22
C SER A 315 -7.39 -10.82 26.52
N GLN A 316 -7.61 -11.46 27.65
CA GLN A 316 -7.32 -10.84 28.93
C GLN A 316 -5.81 -10.58 28.94
N ARG A 317 -5.43 -9.36 28.66
CA ARG A 317 -4.09 -8.90 29.07
C ARG A 317 -4.08 -9.03 30.59
N VAL A 318 -3.44 -10.08 31.05
CA VAL A 318 -3.09 -10.22 32.47
C VAL A 318 -2.09 -9.10 32.73
N VAL A 319 -2.61 -7.94 33.11
CA VAL A 319 -1.77 -6.88 33.67
C VAL A 319 -1.35 -7.38 35.04
N LYS A 320 -0.16 -7.99 35.09
CA LYS A 320 0.50 -8.32 36.33
C LYS A 320 0.76 -6.97 37.05
N ARG A 321 -0.15 -6.55 37.92
CA ARG A 321 0.09 -5.41 38.80
C ARG A 321 1.28 -5.80 39.67
N ILE A 322 2.44 -5.26 39.34
CA ILE A 322 3.59 -5.27 40.24
C ILE A 322 3.13 -4.40 41.43
N ARG A 323 2.81 -5.04 42.53
CA ARG A 323 2.64 -4.31 43.79
C ARG A 323 3.96 -3.61 44.06
N PRO A 324 3.96 -2.28 44.27
CA PRO A 324 5.16 -1.64 44.77
C PRO A 324 5.50 -2.32 46.11
N GLN A 325 6.75 -2.75 46.21
CA GLN A 325 7.30 -3.30 47.43
C GLN A 325 7.01 -2.32 48.55
N SER A 326 6.28 -2.76 49.58
CA SER A 326 5.96 -1.96 50.75
C SER A 326 7.25 -1.37 51.30
N GLN A 327 7.35 -0.04 51.29
CA GLN A 327 8.35 0.64 52.11
C GLN A 327 8.20 0.22 53.55
N PRO A 328 9.31 0.03 54.30
CA PRO A 328 9.24 -0.32 55.71
C PRO A 328 8.46 0.78 56.45
N GLU A 329 7.56 0.31 57.23
CA GLU A 329 6.61 1.07 58.07
C GLU A 329 7.39 2.00 58.99
N ALA A 330 7.47 3.30 58.61
CA ALA A 330 7.94 4.34 59.53
C ALA A 330 6.94 4.44 60.69
N GLU A 331 7.43 4.27 61.90
CA GLU A 331 6.69 4.34 63.16
C GLU A 331 5.66 5.48 63.19
N ARG A 332 4.38 5.13 63.25
CA ARG A 332 3.33 6.09 63.54
C ARG A 332 3.35 6.46 65.04
N PRO A 333 3.37 7.75 65.40
CA PRO A 333 3.28 8.14 66.80
C PRO A 333 1.90 7.73 67.35
N ARG A 334 1.92 7.12 68.56
CA ARG A 334 0.74 6.69 69.32
C ARG A 334 -0.21 7.85 69.56
N ARG A 335 -1.41 7.79 69.02
CA ARG A 335 -2.53 8.73 69.36
C ARG A 335 -3.10 8.32 70.72
N HIS A 336 -3.22 9.32 71.59
CA HIS A 336 -3.88 9.24 72.85
C HIS A 336 -5.38 8.88 72.69
N PRO A 337 -5.96 8.05 73.61
CA PRO A 337 -7.40 7.76 73.62
C PRO A 337 -8.18 8.87 74.28
N GLY A 338 -9.04 9.54 73.51
CA GLY A 338 -9.98 10.48 74.11
C GLY A 338 -10.48 11.58 73.21
N SER A 339 -11.42 11.25 72.32
CA SER A 339 -12.48 12.18 71.92
C SER A 339 -13.50 11.46 71.00
N SER A 340 -14.72 11.34 71.50
CA SER A 340 -15.87 10.75 70.82
C SER A 340 -16.28 11.58 69.59
N PRO A 341 -16.70 10.98 68.47
CA PRO A 341 -17.24 11.75 67.37
C PRO A 341 -18.70 12.13 67.61
N VAL A 342 -18.97 13.41 67.53
CA VAL A 342 -20.32 13.99 67.51
C VAL A 342 -21.02 13.53 66.24
N ARG A 343 -22.14 12.85 66.43
CA ARG A 343 -23.04 12.35 65.41
C ARG A 343 -23.86 13.54 64.86
N ARG A 344 -23.60 14.05 63.67
CA ARG A 344 -24.51 14.99 62.96
C ARG A 344 -25.60 14.20 62.26
N ARG A 345 -26.84 14.53 62.55
CA ARG A 345 -28.08 14.08 61.86
C ARG A 345 -28.14 14.67 60.44
N PRO A 346 -28.70 13.95 59.47
CA PRO A 346 -29.11 14.54 58.22
C PRO A 346 -30.38 15.35 58.39
N THR A 347 -30.44 16.54 57.90
CA THR A 347 -31.64 17.35 57.75
C THR A 347 -32.27 16.99 56.40
N ASP A 348 -33.50 16.47 56.48
CA ASP A 348 -34.45 16.41 55.37
C ASP A 348 -34.78 17.86 54.96
N HIS A 349 -34.75 18.12 53.68
CA HIS A 349 -35.51 19.17 53.04
C HIS A 349 -36.18 18.60 51.81
N ASP A 350 -37.46 18.35 51.95
CA ASP A 350 -38.48 18.26 50.92
C ASP A 350 -38.76 19.66 50.36
N GLU A 351 -39.35 19.64 49.10
CA GLU A 351 -40.14 20.73 48.45
C GLU A 351 -39.27 21.78 47.75
N ASP A 352 -39.33 21.94 46.37
CA ASP A 352 -40.44 22.17 45.42
C ASP A 352 -40.01 21.83 43.97
#